data_2bc9f2ca5a4049ca6fed359a9548406d
#
_entry.id   2bc9f2ca5a4049ca6fed359a9548406d
#
_cell.length_a   1.000
_cell.length_b   1.000
_cell.length_c   1.000
_cell.angle_alpha   90.00
_cell.angle_beta   90.00
_cell.angle_gamma   90.00
#
_symmetry.space_group_name_H-M   'P 1'
#
loop_
_entity.id
_entity.type
_entity.pdbx_description
1 polymer ?
#
loop_
_entity_poly.entity_id
_entity_poly.type
_entity_poly.pdbx_seq_one_letter_code
_entity_poly.pdbx_strand_id
1 'polypeptide(L)'
;MKTNKNLFYTSNTLKLTVYGFAFFLSLSGCNGSSSTDVINPIPLKNETKVNQSVDLLLYYPNNKITDINWSQVSGPVTTFLAGTSKVIAFTPTIAGEYQFEVSLNIDGKSHLLNRSLTVLDEINFINARLGHAVLEGNNVSLSVEISEEVAIDSINWEQLSEKKVTFIDEGLVVNFEAPSVDEDTLLTFKVSGSMNGNMVSDTVNILVEDSELIKGNAYFKDRLATTFPYDNSSPYSQNIVNCVYSNQLSSSCTLNALPLIAQQNLNPSIDDIMSRVVVSHQWMGDRFKDFLLLNDDNNDFKNLLRATTAIVISYDIRPSFYWAATGAIYIDPNNLWLSPDERDTINQAPDYRGSFGNELQFTMPWRYIKDNDYATVYPTENQRISRNQNESLYRLASLMYHELAHANDFFPKTEWFIHDQNLRVLDAALNTNFESDDLAIAYPLNGVEMYGLAQVSFSGETATNLQKSYLPSDIKGFFSTEAANHYYNYS
;
A
#
# COMPACT_ATOMS: atom_id res chain seq x y z
N MET A 1 38.02 30.79 40.34
CA MET A 1 37.61 31.28 41.68
C MET A 1 36.42 30.45 42.13
N LYS A 2 36.68 29.56 43.01
CA LYS A 2 36.07 29.30 44.34
C LYS A 2 34.55 29.03 44.27
N THR A 3 33.96 28.02 44.84
CA THR A 3 34.31 26.87 45.71
C THR A 3 33.00 26.14 46.02
N ASN A 4 33.06 24.80 45.94
CA ASN A 4 32.59 23.82 46.96
C ASN A 4 31.35 24.12 47.81
N LYS A 5 30.40 23.14 47.99
CA LYS A 5 30.60 21.99 48.90
C LYS A 5 29.44 21.00 48.84
N ASN A 6 29.81 19.73 48.93
CA ASN A 6 29.03 18.56 49.33
C ASN A 6 28.30 18.70 50.64
N LEU A 7 27.22 17.94 50.87
CA LEU A 7 27.09 17.14 52.10
C LEU A 7 26.13 15.96 51.92
N PHE A 8 26.64 14.80 52.29
CA PHE A 8 25.94 13.54 52.54
C PHE A 8 25.11 13.57 53.82
N TYR A 9 24.07 12.70 53.93
CA TYR A 9 23.83 11.83 55.10
C TYR A 9 22.60 10.94 54.80
N THR A 10 22.76 9.66 54.64
CA THR A 10 22.61 8.42 55.39
C THR A 10 21.23 8.14 56.02
N SER A 11 20.62 7.02 55.52
CA SER A 11 20.09 5.86 56.25
C SER A 11 19.14 6.05 57.43
N ASN A 12 17.94 5.45 57.34
CA ASN A 12 17.55 4.45 58.33
C ASN A 12 16.31 3.66 57.92
N THR A 13 16.45 2.36 57.98
CA THR A 13 15.49 1.30 57.93
C THR A 13 14.52 1.35 59.14
N LEU A 14 13.19 1.17 58.89
CA LEU A 14 12.31 0.65 59.93
C LEU A 14 11.32 -0.36 59.31
N LYS A 15 11.47 -1.60 59.72
CA LYS A 15 10.47 -2.66 59.54
C LYS A 15 9.37 -2.46 60.60
N LEU A 16 8.11 -2.48 60.16
CA LEU A 16 7.01 -2.77 61.08
C LEU A 16 6.00 -3.71 60.42
N THR A 17 5.93 -4.90 60.97
CA THR A 17 4.92 -5.94 60.75
C THR A 17 3.80 -5.72 61.75
N VAL A 18 2.55 -5.64 61.36
CA VAL A 18 1.40 -5.97 62.22
C VAL A 18 0.15 -6.32 61.41
N TYR A 19 -0.26 -7.52 61.53
CA TYR A 19 -1.59 -8.16 61.72
C TYR A 19 -2.86 -7.48 61.22
N GLY A 20 -3.65 -8.32 60.57
CA GLY A 20 -4.93 -8.16 59.98
C GLY A 20 -6.07 -7.81 60.94
N PHE A 21 -7.13 -7.32 60.36
CA PHE A 21 -8.50 -7.53 60.84
C PHE A 21 -9.44 -7.45 59.64
N ALA A 22 -10.14 -8.57 59.43
CA ALA A 22 -11.26 -8.63 58.51
C ALA A 22 -12.46 -7.89 59.08
N PHE A 23 -13.06 -7.00 58.30
CA PHE A 23 -14.39 -6.46 58.58
C PHE A 23 -15.25 -6.69 57.34
N PHE A 24 -16.17 -7.66 57.44
CA PHE A 24 -17.27 -7.82 56.49
C PHE A 24 -18.29 -6.68 56.79
N LEU A 25 -18.52 -5.84 55.79
CA LEU A 25 -19.71 -5.00 55.72
C LEU A 25 -20.40 -5.26 54.41
N SER A 26 -21.49 -6.02 54.48
CA SER A 26 -22.46 -6.15 53.41
C SER A 26 -23.23 -4.84 53.28
N LEU A 27 -23.08 -4.19 52.11
CA LEU A 27 -24.00 -3.17 51.64
C LEU A 27 -24.62 -3.63 50.33
N SER A 28 -25.86 -4.07 50.43
CA SER A 28 -26.77 -4.22 49.31
C SER A 28 -27.07 -2.86 48.71
N GLY A 29 -26.82 -2.66 47.45
CA GLY A 29 -27.16 -1.40 46.79
C GLY A 29 -27.11 -1.52 45.27
N CYS A 30 -28.27 -1.63 44.65
CA CYS A 30 -28.68 -1.31 43.30
C CYS A 30 -27.90 -1.93 42.11
N ASN A 31 -28.59 -2.86 41.48
CA ASN A 31 -28.39 -3.27 40.10
C ASN A 31 -28.38 -2.09 39.14
N GLY A 32 -27.21 -1.67 38.73
CA GLY A 32 -26.97 -1.08 37.44
C GLY A 32 -26.22 -2.12 36.63
N SER A 33 -26.89 -2.84 35.73
CA SER A 33 -26.23 -3.68 34.74
C SER A 33 -25.47 -2.77 33.78
N SER A 34 -24.24 -2.42 34.13
CA SER A 34 -23.26 -2.10 33.11
C SER A 34 -22.80 -3.43 32.52
N SER A 35 -23.33 -3.82 31.40
CA SER A 35 -22.68 -4.79 30.53
C SER A 35 -21.33 -4.15 30.16
N THR A 36 -20.28 -4.53 30.87
CA THR A 36 -18.93 -4.41 30.34
C THR A 36 -18.88 -5.46 29.25
N ASP A 37 -19.28 -5.07 28.03
CA ASP A 37 -18.96 -5.83 26.86
C ASP A 37 -17.44 -5.98 26.86
N VAL A 38 -16.99 -7.21 27.06
CA VAL A 38 -15.57 -7.54 27.03
C VAL A 38 -15.17 -7.45 25.56
N ILE A 39 -14.67 -6.27 25.21
CA ILE A 39 -14.17 -5.98 23.87
C ILE A 39 -12.83 -6.71 23.75
N ASN A 40 -12.84 -7.90 23.15
CA ASN A 40 -11.63 -8.65 22.85
C ASN A 40 -11.43 -8.68 21.33
N PRO A 41 -10.20 -8.47 20.84
CA PRO A 41 -9.88 -8.81 19.46
C PRO A 41 -10.24 -10.30 19.26
N ILE A 42 -11.04 -10.60 18.23
CA ILE A 42 -11.44 -11.99 17.98
C ILE A 42 -10.23 -12.74 17.44
N PRO A 43 -9.71 -13.73 18.17
CA PRO A 43 -8.69 -14.61 17.61
C PRO A 43 -9.38 -15.68 16.79
N LEU A 44 -9.11 -15.74 15.54
CA LEU A 44 -9.50 -16.89 14.73
C LEU A 44 -8.59 -18.09 15.00
N LYS A 45 -7.34 -17.82 15.38
CA LYS A 45 -6.40 -18.85 15.84
C LYS A 45 -5.68 -18.33 17.11
N ASN A 46 -5.72 -19.11 18.20
CA ASN A 46 -4.88 -18.90 19.40
C ASN A 46 -3.53 -19.60 19.26
N GLU A 47 -3.40 -20.43 18.24
CA GLU A 47 -2.30 -21.35 18.02
C GLU A 47 -2.02 -21.43 16.52
N THR A 48 -0.74 -21.40 16.15
CA THR A 48 -0.27 -21.56 14.77
C THR A 48 1.03 -22.37 14.77
N LYS A 49 1.57 -22.67 13.60
CA LYS A 49 2.82 -23.40 13.43
C LYS A 49 3.93 -22.47 12.93
N VAL A 50 5.16 -22.88 13.12
CA VAL A 50 6.31 -22.22 12.49
C VAL A 50 6.11 -22.16 10.97
N ASN A 51 6.39 -21.00 10.37
CA ASN A 51 6.18 -20.69 8.95
C ASN A 51 4.73 -20.76 8.46
N GLN A 52 3.75 -20.78 9.35
CA GLN A 52 2.34 -20.61 9.01
C GLN A 52 1.89 -19.18 9.29
N SER A 53 1.28 -18.52 8.33
CA SER A 53 0.72 -17.19 8.50
C SER A 53 -0.42 -17.19 9.53
N VAL A 54 -0.49 -16.12 10.29
CA VAL A 54 -1.55 -15.90 11.28
C VAL A 54 -2.05 -14.46 11.16
N ASP A 55 -3.37 -14.31 11.34
CA ASP A 55 -4.06 -13.03 11.34
C ASP A 55 -4.55 -12.71 12.76
N LEU A 56 -4.26 -11.51 13.24
CA LEU A 56 -4.89 -10.94 14.44
C LEU A 56 -5.75 -9.77 13.98
N LEU A 57 -7.04 -9.80 14.33
CA LEU A 57 -7.97 -8.81 13.83
C LEU A 57 -8.83 -8.15 14.92
N LEU A 58 -9.21 -6.90 14.66
CA LEU A 58 -10.16 -6.10 15.42
C LEU A 58 -11.49 -6.13 14.67
N TYR A 59 -12.42 -6.96 15.12
CA TYR A 59 -13.75 -7.08 14.49
C TYR A 59 -14.82 -6.49 15.38
N TYR A 60 -15.25 -5.27 15.03
CA TYR A 60 -16.26 -4.49 15.74
C TYR A 60 -17.20 -3.85 14.73
N PRO A 61 -18.09 -4.63 14.09
CA PRO A 61 -18.88 -4.18 12.94
C PRO A 61 -19.71 -2.92 13.21
N ASN A 62 -20.18 -2.72 14.46
CA ASN A 62 -21.06 -1.62 14.82
C ASN A 62 -20.36 -0.45 15.53
N ASN A 63 -19.01 -0.43 15.56
CA ASN A 63 -18.27 0.61 16.27
C ASN A 63 -17.26 1.29 15.34
N LYS A 64 -17.11 2.60 15.52
CA LYS A 64 -16.05 3.35 14.85
C LYS A 64 -14.72 3.14 15.56
N ILE A 65 -13.76 2.52 14.86
CA ILE A 65 -12.41 2.28 15.35
C ILE A 65 -11.45 3.25 14.67
N THR A 66 -10.61 3.92 15.46
CA THR A 66 -9.57 4.86 15.00
C THR A 66 -8.31 4.73 15.85
N ASP A 67 -7.23 5.37 15.39
CA ASP A 67 -5.95 5.50 16.13
C ASP A 67 -5.36 4.14 16.54
N ILE A 68 -5.45 3.16 15.65
CA ILE A 68 -4.95 1.81 15.86
C ILE A 68 -3.42 1.82 15.83
N ASN A 69 -2.82 1.20 16.85
CA ASN A 69 -1.38 0.97 16.88
C ASN A 69 -1.07 -0.35 17.59
N TRP A 70 -0.62 -1.33 16.82
CA TRP A 70 -0.18 -2.62 17.31
C TRP A 70 1.29 -2.60 17.73
N SER A 71 1.60 -3.28 18.81
CA SER A 71 2.97 -3.50 19.27
C SER A 71 3.17 -4.93 19.78
N GLN A 72 4.36 -5.47 19.61
CA GLN A 72 4.73 -6.72 20.25
C GLN A 72 5.30 -6.45 21.64
N VAL A 73 4.72 -7.10 22.65
CA VAL A 73 5.12 -6.94 24.06
C VAL A 73 6.20 -7.95 24.46
N SER A 74 6.07 -9.19 24.01
CA SER A 74 7.05 -10.24 24.31
C SER A 74 7.01 -11.37 23.30
N GLY A 75 7.98 -12.29 23.39
CA GLY A 75 8.15 -13.43 22.49
C GLY A 75 9.23 -13.20 21.42
N PRO A 76 9.46 -14.18 20.55
CA PRO A 76 10.37 -14.02 19.41
C PRO A 76 9.93 -12.85 18.53
N VAL A 77 10.90 -12.03 18.08
CA VAL A 77 10.62 -10.81 17.32
C VAL A 77 9.94 -11.14 15.99
N THR A 78 8.85 -10.43 15.69
CA THR A 78 8.19 -10.45 14.38
C THR A 78 7.94 -9.03 13.87
N THR A 79 7.75 -8.89 12.57
CA THR A 79 7.48 -7.60 11.91
C THR A 79 6.05 -7.58 11.37
N PHE A 80 5.34 -6.50 11.67
CA PHE A 80 4.01 -6.25 11.11
C PHE A 80 4.13 -5.43 9.84
N LEU A 81 3.44 -5.85 8.78
CA LEU A 81 3.37 -5.09 7.54
C LEU A 81 2.31 -3.97 7.58
N ALA A 82 1.35 -4.07 8.50
CA ALA A 82 0.20 -3.16 8.64
C ALA A 82 -0.13 -2.85 10.11
N GLY A 83 0.82 -2.39 10.91
CA GLY A 83 0.68 -2.17 12.35
C GLY A 83 -0.37 -1.13 12.77
N THR A 84 -0.93 -0.36 11.83
CA THR A 84 -2.00 0.62 12.05
C THR A 84 -3.35 0.20 11.48
N SER A 85 -3.45 -1.02 10.94
CA SER A 85 -4.67 -1.59 10.36
C SER A 85 -5.51 -2.33 11.40
N LYS A 86 -6.79 -2.55 11.10
CA LYS A 86 -7.66 -3.45 11.88
C LYS A 86 -7.20 -4.91 11.84
N VAL A 87 -6.38 -5.29 10.87
CA VAL A 87 -5.78 -6.62 10.75
C VAL A 87 -4.27 -6.50 10.70
N ILE A 88 -3.56 -7.20 11.59
CA ILE A 88 -2.14 -7.49 11.39
C ILE A 88 -2.00 -8.96 11.02
N ALA A 89 -1.12 -9.23 10.08
CA ALA A 89 -0.74 -10.58 9.70
C ALA A 89 0.78 -10.69 9.62
N PHE A 90 1.29 -11.86 9.97
CA PHE A 90 2.71 -12.15 9.95
C PHE A 90 2.96 -13.65 9.90
N THR A 91 4.19 -14.03 9.56
CA THR A 91 4.61 -15.43 9.50
C THR A 91 5.68 -15.66 10.57
N PRO A 92 5.34 -16.31 11.71
CA PRO A 92 6.30 -16.60 12.77
C PRO A 92 7.30 -17.66 12.32
N THR A 93 8.60 -17.40 12.52
CA THR A 93 9.69 -18.31 12.15
C THR A 93 10.27 -19.09 13.33
N ILE A 94 9.85 -18.78 14.54
CA ILE A 94 10.34 -19.38 15.80
C ILE A 94 9.16 -19.80 16.65
N ALA A 95 9.19 -21.03 17.16
CA ALA A 95 8.19 -21.53 18.10
C ALA A 95 8.27 -20.81 19.45
N GLY A 96 7.12 -20.65 20.12
CA GLY A 96 7.06 -20.00 21.44
C GLY A 96 5.77 -19.22 21.66
N GLU A 97 5.72 -18.55 22.81
CA GLU A 97 4.62 -17.66 23.16
C GLU A 97 4.90 -16.24 22.68
N TYR A 98 3.95 -15.67 21.96
CA TYR A 98 3.99 -14.27 21.48
C TYR A 98 2.92 -13.47 22.20
N GLN A 99 3.23 -12.26 22.60
CA GLN A 99 2.27 -11.33 23.20
C GLN A 99 2.26 -10.02 22.46
N PHE A 100 1.07 -9.57 22.13
CA PHE A 100 0.81 -8.33 21.42
C PHE A 100 -0.12 -7.44 22.23
N GLU A 101 0.03 -6.15 22.03
CA GLU A 101 -0.82 -5.11 22.56
C GLU A 101 -1.29 -4.22 21.41
N VAL A 102 -2.55 -3.79 21.45
CA VAL A 102 -3.06 -2.79 20.54
C VAL A 102 -3.70 -1.66 21.30
N SER A 103 -3.24 -0.44 21.04
CA SER A 103 -3.93 0.78 21.46
C SER A 103 -4.83 1.26 20.34
N LEU A 104 -6.05 1.66 20.66
CA LEU A 104 -7.05 2.12 19.71
C LEU A 104 -8.10 2.99 20.38
N ASN A 105 -8.85 3.74 19.58
CA ASN A 105 -10.07 4.39 20.03
C ASN A 105 -11.30 3.66 19.48
N ILE A 106 -12.26 3.33 20.34
CA ILE A 106 -13.56 2.77 19.99
C ILE A 106 -14.61 3.81 20.39
N ASP A 107 -15.35 4.32 19.40
CA ASP A 107 -16.36 5.38 19.58
C ASP A 107 -15.82 6.59 20.39
N GLY A 108 -14.57 6.97 20.10
CA GLY A 108 -13.88 8.10 20.74
C GLY A 108 -13.34 7.82 22.14
N LYS A 109 -13.39 6.58 22.63
CA LYS A 109 -12.78 6.17 23.90
C LYS A 109 -11.53 5.36 23.65
N SER A 110 -10.46 5.68 24.36
CA SER A 110 -9.19 4.95 24.25
C SER A 110 -9.26 3.61 24.97
N HIS A 111 -8.74 2.59 24.31
CA HIS A 111 -8.64 1.21 24.81
C HIS A 111 -7.23 0.68 24.60
N LEU A 112 -6.85 -0.26 25.46
CA LEU A 112 -5.61 -1.02 25.38
C LEU A 112 -5.98 -2.51 25.50
N LEU A 113 -5.75 -3.27 24.45
CA LEU A 113 -6.13 -4.68 24.37
C LEU A 113 -4.89 -5.55 24.24
N ASN A 114 -4.89 -6.71 24.89
CA ASN A 114 -3.78 -7.67 24.87
C ASN A 114 -4.16 -8.96 24.15
N ARG A 115 -3.19 -9.57 23.48
CA ARG A 115 -3.34 -10.78 22.73
C ARG A 115 -2.14 -11.69 22.92
N SER A 116 -2.41 -13.01 23.14
CA SER A 116 -1.39 -14.06 23.18
C SER A 116 -1.60 -15.03 22.02
N LEU A 117 -0.51 -15.52 21.46
CA LEU A 117 -0.46 -16.53 20.39
C LEU A 117 0.61 -17.56 20.73
N THR A 118 0.26 -18.84 20.66
CA THR A 118 1.20 -19.96 20.77
C THR A 118 1.66 -20.40 19.38
N VAL A 119 2.96 -20.42 19.13
CA VAL A 119 3.56 -20.93 17.89
C VAL A 119 4.21 -22.27 18.16
N LEU A 120 3.67 -23.34 17.55
CA LEU A 120 4.13 -24.71 17.70
C LEU A 120 5.33 -25.00 16.79
N ASP A 121 6.27 -25.79 17.29
CA ASP A 121 7.39 -26.33 16.49
C ASP A 121 6.91 -27.55 15.68
N GLU A 122 6.04 -27.29 14.73
CA GLU A 122 5.45 -28.28 13.83
C GLU A 122 5.60 -27.83 12.37
N ILE A 123 5.68 -28.81 11.46
CA ILE A 123 5.75 -28.54 10.02
C ILE A 123 4.35 -28.15 9.49
N ASN A 124 4.31 -27.09 8.73
CA ASN A 124 3.15 -26.68 7.94
C ASN A 124 3.39 -27.00 6.46
N PHE A 125 2.45 -27.72 5.83
CA PHE A 125 2.57 -28.17 4.44
C PHE A 125 1.80 -27.29 3.46
N ILE A 126 0.81 -26.54 3.93
CA ILE A 126 0.02 -25.60 3.16
C ILE A 126 -0.25 -24.37 4.01
N ASN A 127 0.00 -23.20 3.44
CA ASN A 127 -0.02 -21.93 4.17
C ASN A 127 -0.77 -20.89 3.34
N ALA A 128 -2.02 -20.62 3.72
CA ALA A 128 -2.75 -19.48 3.20
C ALA A 128 -2.08 -18.19 3.67
N ARG A 129 -1.74 -17.31 2.71
CA ARG A 129 -0.89 -16.15 3.00
C ARG A 129 -1.72 -14.98 3.51
N LEU A 130 -1.11 -14.24 4.35
CA LEU A 130 -1.46 -13.00 5.04
C LEU A 130 -2.87 -12.48 4.81
N GLY A 131 -3.73 -12.60 5.83
CA GLY A 131 -4.99 -11.85 5.88
C GLY A 131 -4.75 -10.36 6.04
N HIS A 132 -5.70 -9.55 5.59
CA HIS A 132 -5.61 -8.10 5.68
C HIS A 132 -6.99 -7.44 5.73
N ALA A 133 -7.01 -6.15 6.02
CA ALA A 133 -8.20 -5.30 5.90
C ALA A 133 -8.21 -4.62 4.54
N VAL A 134 -9.37 -4.59 3.90
CA VAL A 134 -9.58 -3.92 2.62
C VAL A 134 -10.89 -3.15 2.65
N LEU A 135 -11.00 -2.06 1.92
CA LEU A 135 -12.28 -1.40 1.75
C LEU A 135 -13.16 -2.12 0.73
N GLU A 136 -14.47 -2.06 0.92
CA GLU A 136 -15.44 -2.51 -0.07
C GLU A 136 -15.12 -1.96 -1.47
N GLY A 137 -15.32 -2.75 -2.52
CA GLY A 137 -15.01 -2.39 -3.91
C GLY A 137 -13.53 -2.45 -4.30
N ASN A 138 -12.61 -2.72 -3.36
CA ASN A 138 -11.20 -2.89 -3.71
C ASN A 138 -10.92 -4.32 -4.19
N ASN A 139 -9.94 -4.48 -5.07
CA ASN A 139 -9.45 -5.79 -5.48
C ASN A 139 -8.59 -6.43 -4.39
N VAL A 140 -8.81 -7.71 -4.19
CA VAL A 140 -8.12 -8.55 -3.23
C VAL A 140 -7.44 -9.71 -3.95
N SER A 141 -6.19 -9.99 -3.58
CA SER A 141 -5.46 -11.16 -4.04
C SER A 141 -5.05 -12.01 -2.84
N LEU A 142 -5.36 -13.29 -2.88
CA LEU A 142 -4.92 -14.25 -1.88
C LEU A 142 -4.00 -15.27 -2.52
N SER A 143 -2.93 -15.60 -1.83
CA SER A 143 -1.95 -16.60 -2.27
C SER A 143 -1.88 -17.76 -1.30
N VAL A 144 -1.39 -18.90 -1.78
CA VAL A 144 -1.03 -20.03 -0.94
C VAL A 144 0.43 -20.43 -1.19
N GLU A 145 1.13 -20.74 -0.14
CA GLU A 145 2.44 -21.38 -0.17
C GLU A 145 2.28 -22.86 0.19
N ILE A 146 2.87 -23.74 -0.61
CA ILE A 146 2.79 -25.18 -0.42
C ILE A 146 4.18 -25.80 -0.35
N SER A 147 4.31 -26.88 0.46
CA SER A 147 5.53 -27.69 0.43
C SER A 147 5.57 -28.57 -0.83
N GLU A 148 6.76 -29.07 -1.17
CA GLU A 148 6.97 -29.93 -2.33
C GLU A 148 6.16 -31.26 -2.27
N GLU A 149 5.74 -31.68 -1.06
CA GLU A 149 4.95 -32.89 -0.87
C GLU A 149 3.46 -32.72 -1.22
N VAL A 150 2.99 -31.48 -1.37
CA VAL A 150 1.59 -31.19 -1.73
C VAL A 150 1.45 -31.18 -3.24
N ALA A 151 0.51 -31.96 -3.74
CA ALA A 151 0.23 -31.99 -5.18
C ALA A 151 -0.40 -30.68 -5.64
N ILE A 152 0.30 -29.95 -6.49
CA ILE A 152 -0.14 -28.61 -6.99
C ILE A 152 -1.52 -28.69 -7.67
N ASP A 153 -1.78 -29.76 -8.43
CA ASP A 153 -3.04 -29.98 -9.15
C ASP A 153 -4.23 -30.26 -8.23
N SER A 154 -3.97 -30.47 -6.93
CA SER A 154 -5.01 -30.74 -5.93
C SER A 154 -5.44 -29.47 -5.15
N ILE A 155 -4.83 -28.33 -5.41
CA ILE A 155 -5.15 -27.07 -4.71
C ILE A 155 -6.58 -26.66 -5.06
N ASN A 156 -7.33 -26.39 -4.01
CA ASN A 156 -8.72 -25.96 -4.12
C ASN A 156 -9.04 -24.91 -3.07
N TRP A 157 -9.66 -23.82 -3.52
CA TRP A 157 -10.12 -22.74 -2.68
C TRP A 157 -11.62 -22.84 -2.42
N GLU A 158 -12.02 -22.60 -1.18
CA GLU A 158 -13.41 -22.58 -0.74
C GLU A 158 -13.66 -21.35 0.13
N GLN A 159 -14.70 -20.60 -0.15
CA GLN A 159 -15.14 -19.54 0.74
C GLN A 159 -16.08 -20.09 1.80
N LEU A 160 -15.73 -19.92 3.09
CA LEU A 160 -16.49 -20.42 4.22
C LEU A 160 -17.54 -19.42 4.73
N SER A 161 -17.27 -18.11 4.64
CA SER A 161 -18.16 -17.03 5.12
C SER A 161 -19.51 -17.00 4.39
N GLU A 162 -20.54 -16.42 5.03
CA GLU A 162 -21.90 -16.33 4.48
C GLU A 162 -21.99 -15.36 3.30
N LYS A 163 -21.42 -14.16 3.43
CA LYS A 163 -21.34 -13.17 2.34
C LYS A 163 -20.44 -13.73 1.26
N LYS A 164 -21.01 -14.13 0.13
CA LYS A 164 -20.27 -14.74 -0.99
C LYS A 164 -19.73 -13.70 -1.95
N VAL A 165 -18.56 -13.98 -2.52
CA VAL A 165 -17.93 -13.25 -3.62
C VAL A 165 -17.70 -14.19 -4.79
N THR A 166 -17.65 -13.63 -5.99
CA THR A 166 -17.15 -14.35 -7.17
C THR A 166 -15.64 -14.13 -7.23
N PHE A 167 -14.86 -15.19 -7.20
CA PHE A 167 -13.41 -15.10 -7.31
C PHE A 167 -12.90 -15.85 -8.55
N ILE A 168 -11.78 -15.36 -9.07
CA ILE A 168 -11.04 -15.99 -10.16
C ILE A 168 -9.99 -16.88 -9.49
N ASP A 169 -10.08 -18.19 -9.73
CA ASP A 169 -9.15 -19.19 -9.19
C ASP A 169 -8.07 -19.50 -10.24
N GLU A 170 -6.83 -19.16 -9.92
CA GLU A 170 -5.63 -19.42 -10.72
C GLU A 170 -4.70 -20.46 -10.05
N GLY A 171 -5.27 -21.30 -9.18
CA GLY A 171 -4.57 -22.35 -8.45
C GLY A 171 -3.89 -21.82 -7.19
N LEU A 172 -2.65 -21.34 -7.29
CA LEU A 172 -1.92 -20.81 -6.13
C LEU A 172 -2.33 -19.38 -5.74
N VAL A 173 -3.11 -18.71 -6.57
CA VAL A 173 -3.62 -17.35 -6.34
C VAL A 173 -5.10 -17.29 -6.67
N VAL A 174 -5.86 -16.58 -5.87
CA VAL A 174 -7.25 -16.21 -6.16
C VAL A 174 -7.43 -14.71 -6.07
N ASN A 175 -8.24 -14.16 -6.98
CA ASN A 175 -8.51 -12.73 -7.06
C ASN A 175 -10.02 -12.48 -7.02
N PHE A 176 -10.44 -11.47 -6.28
CA PHE A 176 -11.85 -11.05 -6.21
C PHE A 176 -11.96 -9.56 -5.88
N GLU A 177 -13.11 -8.97 -6.13
CA GLU A 177 -13.48 -7.64 -5.66
C GLU A 177 -14.17 -7.76 -4.31
N ALA A 178 -13.75 -6.97 -3.33
CA ALA A 178 -14.38 -6.91 -2.02
C ALA A 178 -15.85 -6.47 -2.16
N PRO A 179 -16.81 -7.21 -1.61
CA PRO A 179 -18.22 -6.93 -1.81
C PRO A 179 -18.63 -5.64 -1.11
N SER A 180 -19.66 -4.98 -1.61
CA SER A 180 -20.28 -3.89 -0.86
C SER A 180 -20.92 -4.41 0.42
N VAL A 181 -20.72 -3.69 1.51
CA VAL A 181 -21.12 -4.05 2.87
C VAL A 181 -21.79 -2.85 3.56
N ASP A 182 -22.63 -3.11 4.56
CA ASP A 182 -23.30 -2.08 5.37
C ASP A 182 -22.60 -1.92 6.75
N GLU A 183 -21.68 -2.83 7.06
CA GLU A 183 -20.85 -2.86 8.25
C GLU A 183 -19.61 -3.70 7.99
N ASP A 184 -18.54 -3.52 8.77
CA ASP A 184 -17.32 -4.33 8.67
C ASP A 184 -17.68 -5.82 8.60
N THR A 185 -17.27 -6.50 7.55
CA THR A 185 -17.66 -7.88 7.24
C THR A 185 -16.45 -8.79 7.09
N LEU A 186 -16.44 -9.91 7.80
CA LEU A 186 -15.36 -10.89 7.75
C LEU A 186 -15.60 -11.91 6.65
N LEU A 187 -14.68 -12.02 5.71
CA LEU A 187 -14.63 -13.09 4.72
C LEU A 187 -13.56 -14.10 5.13
N THR A 188 -13.92 -15.38 5.16
CA THR A 188 -13.02 -16.49 5.48
C THR A 188 -12.89 -17.40 4.28
N PHE A 189 -11.66 -17.65 3.84
CA PHE A 189 -11.32 -18.58 2.78
C PHE A 189 -10.51 -19.75 3.34
N LYS A 190 -10.77 -20.94 2.80
CA LYS A 190 -10.01 -22.15 3.07
C LYS A 190 -9.33 -22.59 1.78
N VAL A 191 -8.05 -22.86 1.87
CA VAL A 191 -7.31 -23.55 0.83
C VAL A 191 -7.02 -24.99 1.30
N SER A 192 -7.13 -25.95 0.40
CA SER A 192 -6.84 -27.35 0.66
C SER A 192 -6.07 -27.97 -0.48
N GLY A 193 -5.29 -29.01 -0.16
CA GLY A 193 -4.50 -29.77 -1.12
C GLY A 193 -4.29 -31.21 -0.65
N SER A 194 -3.84 -32.08 -1.54
CA SER A 194 -3.54 -33.49 -1.25
C SER A 194 -2.03 -33.69 -1.05
N MET A 195 -1.67 -34.28 0.08
CA MET A 195 -0.31 -34.70 0.41
C MET A 195 -0.29 -36.21 0.66
N ASN A 196 0.31 -36.96 -0.24
CA ASN A 196 0.38 -38.44 -0.13
C ASN A 196 -0.99 -39.11 0.10
N GLY A 197 -2.05 -38.57 -0.53
CA GLY A 197 -3.42 -39.04 -0.41
C GLY A 197 -4.18 -38.54 0.83
N ASN A 198 -3.55 -37.77 1.71
CA ASN A 198 -4.20 -37.10 2.83
C ASN A 198 -4.50 -35.63 2.51
N MET A 199 -5.64 -35.13 2.96
CA MET A 199 -6.00 -33.73 2.81
C MET A 199 -5.29 -32.88 3.87
N VAL A 200 -4.62 -31.83 3.41
CA VAL A 200 -4.08 -30.74 4.25
C VAL A 200 -4.80 -29.46 3.89
N SER A 201 -4.93 -28.53 4.84
CA SER A 201 -5.62 -27.26 4.57
C SER A 201 -5.19 -26.16 5.52
N ASP A 202 -5.40 -24.91 5.09
CA ASP A 202 -5.27 -23.73 5.92
C ASP A 202 -6.39 -22.73 5.62
N THR A 203 -6.51 -21.68 6.44
CA THR A 203 -7.53 -20.64 6.32
C THR A 203 -6.91 -19.26 6.42
N VAL A 204 -7.49 -18.32 5.70
CA VAL A 204 -7.13 -16.89 5.74
C VAL A 204 -8.38 -16.05 5.86
N ASN A 205 -8.25 -14.88 6.49
CA ASN A 205 -9.35 -13.96 6.72
C ASN A 205 -9.08 -12.63 6.05
N ILE A 206 -10.11 -12.10 5.43
CA ILE A 206 -10.14 -10.74 4.89
C ILE A 206 -11.23 -9.98 5.63
N LEU A 207 -10.87 -8.87 6.25
CA LEU A 207 -11.82 -7.94 6.82
C LEU A 207 -12.19 -6.91 5.75
N VAL A 208 -13.43 -6.98 5.25
CA VAL A 208 -13.97 -5.95 4.37
C VAL A 208 -14.51 -4.83 5.25
N GLU A 209 -13.91 -3.67 5.14
CA GLU A 209 -14.30 -2.48 5.90
C GLU A 209 -15.40 -1.73 5.16
N ASP A 210 -16.46 -1.38 5.90
CA ASP A 210 -17.45 -0.40 5.46
C ASP A 210 -16.79 0.97 5.34
N SER A 211 -17.17 1.73 4.33
CA SER A 211 -16.58 3.04 4.08
C SER A 211 -17.64 4.13 3.94
N GLU A 212 -17.24 5.36 4.25
CA GLU A 212 -18.10 6.51 4.02
C GLU A 212 -18.51 6.62 2.55
N LEU A 213 -19.75 7.05 2.30
CA LEU A 213 -20.24 7.28 0.94
C LEU A 213 -19.32 8.29 0.21
N ILE A 214 -18.97 7.95 -1.01
CA ILE A 214 -18.22 8.84 -1.89
C ILE A 214 -19.06 10.09 -2.17
N LYS A 215 -18.52 11.28 -1.94
CA LYS A 215 -19.21 12.52 -2.30
C LYS A 215 -19.49 12.57 -3.80
N GLY A 216 -20.70 12.98 -4.20
CA GLY A 216 -21.11 13.02 -5.60
C GLY A 216 -20.18 13.87 -6.49
N ASN A 217 -19.52 14.87 -5.93
CA ASN A 217 -18.53 15.73 -6.60
C ASN A 217 -17.07 15.43 -6.18
N ALA A 218 -16.81 14.29 -5.53
CA ALA A 218 -15.45 13.89 -5.17
C ALA A 218 -14.56 13.74 -6.41
N TYR A 219 -13.29 14.02 -6.27
CA TYR A 219 -12.30 13.81 -7.33
C TYR A 219 -12.06 12.33 -7.58
N PHE A 220 -11.88 11.54 -6.51
CA PHE A 220 -11.78 10.09 -6.61
C PHE A 220 -13.17 9.47 -6.62
N LYS A 221 -13.46 8.64 -7.63
CA LYS A 221 -14.75 7.97 -7.82
C LYS A 221 -14.74 6.52 -7.36
N ASP A 222 -13.56 5.91 -7.34
CA ASP A 222 -13.37 4.57 -6.81
C ASP A 222 -13.14 4.63 -5.30
N ARG A 223 -13.41 3.54 -4.59
CA ARG A 223 -13.10 3.41 -3.16
C ARG A 223 -11.60 3.39 -2.98
N LEU A 224 -11.08 4.25 -2.11
CA LEU A 224 -9.66 4.35 -1.83
C LEU A 224 -9.30 3.59 -0.57
N ALA A 225 -8.19 2.87 -0.60
CA ALA A 225 -7.65 2.21 0.59
C ALA A 225 -7.45 3.18 1.76
N THR A 226 -7.59 2.68 2.97
CA THR A 226 -7.22 3.42 4.18
C THR A 226 -5.71 3.67 4.18
N THR A 227 -5.32 4.93 4.26
CA THR A 227 -3.93 5.36 4.26
C THR A 227 -3.61 6.26 5.45
N PHE A 228 -2.34 6.37 5.78
CA PHE A 228 -1.84 7.20 6.85
C PHE A 228 -0.53 7.91 6.44
N PRO A 229 -0.17 9.04 7.09
CA PRO A 229 1.12 9.66 6.90
C PRO A 229 2.23 8.71 7.33
N TYR A 230 3.26 8.52 6.50
CA TYR A 230 4.42 7.71 6.86
C TYR A 230 5.15 8.28 8.07
N ASP A 231 5.25 9.61 8.15
CA ASP A 231 5.79 10.34 9.29
C ASP A 231 4.67 11.08 10.03
N ASN A 232 4.22 10.54 11.14
CA ASN A 232 3.19 11.15 11.99
C ASN A 232 3.65 12.46 12.66
N SER A 233 4.96 12.72 12.72
CA SER A 233 5.53 13.97 13.26
C SER A 233 5.55 15.11 12.24
N SER A 234 5.25 14.81 10.97
CA SER A 234 5.18 15.80 9.90
C SER A 234 4.19 16.92 10.23
N PRO A 235 4.52 18.19 9.93
CA PRO A 235 3.58 19.31 10.10
C PRO A 235 2.34 19.19 9.20
N TYR A 236 2.38 18.29 8.22
CA TYR A 236 1.28 18.02 7.28
C TYR A 236 0.44 16.80 7.65
N SER A 237 0.86 16.01 8.65
CA SER A 237 0.24 14.73 9.02
C SER A 237 -1.28 14.82 9.24
N GLN A 238 -1.76 15.94 9.78
CA GLN A 238 -3.18 16.16 10.05
C GLN A 238 -4.05 16.29 8.78
N ASN A 239 -3.48 16.76 7.67
CA ASN A 239 -4.25 17.15 6.49
C ASN A 239 -3.84 16.40 5.21
N ILE A 240 -2.64 15.84 5.17
CA ILE A 240 -2.06 15.33 3.92
C ILE A 240 -2.95 14.27 3.25
N VAL A 241 -3.46 13.30 4.01
CA VAL A 241 -4.34 12.25 3.47
C VAL A 241 -5.60 12.88 2.85
N ASN A 242 -6.25 13.81 3.56
CA ASN A 242 -7.46 14.46 3.07
C ASN A 242 -7.21 15.30 1.81
N CYS A 243 -5.99 15.85 1.64
CA CYS A 243 -5.62 16.65 0.48
C CYS A 243 -5.24 15.82 -0.75
N VAL A 244 -4.77 14.58 -0.56
CA VAL A 244 -4.22 13.81 -1.68
C VAL A 244 -4.88 12.45 -1.91
N TYR A 245 -5.52 11.83 -0.89
CA TYR A 245 -6.08 10.48 -1.03
C TYR A 245 -7.33 10.28 -0.20
N SER A 246 -8.44 10.92 -0.62
CA SER A 246 -9.71 10.87 0.11
C SER A 246 -10.91 10.94 -0.83
N ASN A 247 -11.87 10.05 -0.65
CA ASN A 247 -13.18 10.08 -1.32
C ASN A 247 -14.04 11.29 -0.92
N GLN A 248 -13.59 12.08 0.06
CA GLN A 248 -14.25 13.32 0.49
C GLN A 248 -13.67 14.56 -0.22
N LEU A 249 -12.56 14.41 -0.96
CA LEU A 249 -11.89 15.50 -1.67
C LEU A 249 -12.71 15.92 -2.89
N SER A 250 -13.42 17.03 -2.78
CA SER A 250 -14.24 17.62 -3.85
C SER A 250 -13.70 18.97 -4.35
N SER A 251 -12.60 19.44 -3.76
CA SER A 251 -11.87 20.64 -4.14
C SER A 251 -10.41 20.47 -3.74
N SER A 252 -9.47 20.80 -4.62
CA SER A 252 -8.04 20.78 -4.29
C SER A 252 -7.74 21.59 -3.04
N CYS A 253 -6.83 21.10 -2.23
CA CYS A 253 -6.26 21.89 -1.14
C CYS A 253 -5.54 23.12 -1.69
N THR A 254 -5.37 24.16 -0.86
CA THR A 254 -4.55 25.31 -1.23
C THR A 254 -3.06 24.99 -1.06
N LEU A 255 -2.21 25.69 -1.77
CA LEU A 255 -0.76 25.61 -1.59
C LEU A 255 -0.31 25.97 -0.15
N ASN A 256 -1.10 26.80 0.55
CA ASN A 256 -0.85 27.08 1.97
C ASN A 256 -1.12 25.86 2.87
N ALA A 257 -2.12 25.05 2.56
CA ALA A 257 -2.45 23.83 3.32
C ALA A 257 -1.46 22.68 3.02
N LEU A 258 -1.07 22.54 1.75
CA LEU A 258 -0.11 21.52 1.30
C LEU A 258 0.75 22.10 0.17
N PRO A 259 1.84 22.83 0.49
CA PRO A 259 2.71 23.42 -0.51
C PRO A 259 3.53 22.38 -1.29
N LEU A 260 4.04 22.79 -2.44
CA LEU A 260 5.08 22.01 -3.13
C LEU A 260 6.28 21.79 -2.19
N ILE A 261 6.97 20.68 -2.32
CA ILE A 261 8.17 20.39 -1.53
C ILE A 261 9.21 21.52 -1.69
N ALA A 262 9.37 22.06 -2.92
CA ALA A 262 10.26 23.21 -3.19
C ALA A 262 9.92 24.47 -2.38
N GLN A 263 8.62 24.70 -2.13
CA GLN A 263 8.17 25.89 -1.39
C GLN A 263 8.48 25.79 0.11
N GLN A 264 8.65 24.57 0.61
CA GLN A 264 9.11 24.32 1.98
C GLN A 264 10.64 24.36 2.06
N ASN A 265 11.32 23.63 1.17
CA ASN A 265 12.77 23.54 1.13
C ASN A 265 13.26 23.37 -0.31
N LEU A 266 14.06 24.32 -0.82
CA LEU A 266 14.66 24.25 -2.16
C LEU A 266 15.67 23.11 -2.33
N ASN A 267 16.27 22.65 -1.23
CA ASN A 267 17.23 21.55 -1.21
C ASN A 267 16.73 20.49 -0.21
N PRO A 268 15.64 19.77 -0.53
CA PRO A 268 15.01 18.88 0.43
C PRO A 268 15.97 17.73 0.80
N SER A 269 16.02 17.42 2.07
CA SER A 269 16.58 16.16 2.58
C SER A 269 15.62 15.02 2.25
N ILE A 270 16.09 13.79 2.40
CA ILE A 270 15.20 12.61 2.29
C ILE A 270 14.10 12.68 3.34
N ASP A 271 14.40 13.13 4.56
CA ASP A 271 13.40 13.24 5.62
C ASP A 271 12.34 14.33 5.30
N ASP A 272 12.72 15.44 4.63
CA ASP A 272 11.76 16.42 4.10
C ASP A 272 10.79 15.76 3.11
N ILE A 273 11.29 14.91 2.22
CA ILE A 273 10.48 14.17 1.25
C ILE A 273 9.60 13.14 1.98
N MET A 274 10.18 12.36 2.91
CA MET A 274 9.44 11.35 3.66
C MET A 274 8.33 11.95 4.53
N SER A 275 8.45 13.20 4.97
CA SER A 275 7.39 13.94 5.66
C SER A 275 6.14 14.20 4.78
N ARG A 276 6.25 13.95 3.46
CA ARG A 276 5.20 14.11 2.46
C ARG A 276 4.70 12.78 1.88
N VAL A 277 5.13 11.65 2.46
CA VAL A 277 4.73 10.31 2.02
C VAL A 277 3.47 9.86 2.78
N VAL A 278 2.51 9.34 2.02
CA VAL A 278 1.27 8.72 2.50
C VAL A 278 1.27 7.26 2.05
N VAL A 279 0.98 6.34 2.96
CA VAL A 279 1.06 4.90 2.69
C VAL A 279 -0.15 4.15 3.22
N SER A 280 -0.51 3.02 2.61
CA SER A 280 -1.42 2.03 3.19
C SER A 280 -0.70 1.02 4.10
N HIS A 281 0.58 0.79 3.89
CA HIS A 281 1.42 -0.12 4.67
C HIS A 281 2.78 0.52 4.94
N GLN A 282 3.30 0.34 6.16
CA GLN A 282 4.57 0.96 6.57
C GLN A 282 5.73 0.58 5.65
N TRP A 283 5.82 -0.70 5.23
CA TRP A 283 6.89 -1.20 4.37
C TRP A 283 7.02 -0.44 3.04
N MET A 284 5.93 0.09 2.50
CA MET A 284 5.92 0.86 1.25
C MET A 284 6.75 2.13 1.37
N GLY A 285 6.58 2.84 2.49
CA GLY A 285 7.39 4.02 2.81
C GLY A 285 8.84 3.67 3.09
N ASP A 286 9.09 2.56 3.82
CA ASP A 286 10.45 2.09 4.10
C ASP A 286 11.20 1.77 2.80
N ARG A 287 10.58 1.06 1.86
CA ARG A 287 11.17 0.73 0.55
C ARG A 287 11.39 1.97 -0.32
N PHE A 288 10.48 2.93 -0.28
CA PHE A 288 10.67 4.18 -0.99
C PHE A 288 11.81 5.01 -0.39
N LYS A 289 11.93 5.06 0.93
CA LYS A 289 13.07 5.68 1.63
C LYS A 289 14.40 5.01 1.25
N ASP A 290 14.44 3.68 1.28
CA ASP A 290 15.61 2.91 0.88
C ASP A 290 16.00 3.17 -0.59
N PHE A 291 15.03 3.27 -1.49
CA PHE A 291 15.26 3.63 -2.88
C PHE A 291 15.96 4.98 -3.02
N LEU A 292 15.48 6.01 -2.33
CA LEU A 292 16.12 7.33 -2.35
C LEU A 292 17.52 7.32 -1.72
N LEU A 293 17.69 6.59 -0.61
CA LEU A 293 18.99 6.50 0.08
C LEU A 293 20.07 5.82 -0.74
N LEU A 294 19.71 4.82 -1.54
CA LEU A 294 20.65 3.97 -2.25
C LEU A 294 20.85 4.33 -3.72
N ASN A 295 19.94 5.09 -4.31
CA ASN A 295 19.94 5.32 -5.76
C ASN A 295 19.82 6.78 -6.18
N ASP A 296 19.87 7.73 -5.24
CA ASP A 296 19.77 9.17 -5.53
C ASP A 296 21.04 9.94 -5.20
N ASP A 297 22.22 9.36 -5.47
CA ASP A 297 23.54 9.96 -5.20
C ASP A 297 23.71 11.34 -5.86
N ASN A 298 23.11 11.54 -7.04
CA ASN A 298 23.16 12.78 -7.80
C ASN A 298 22.04 13.77 -7.43
N ASN A 299 21.15 13.39 -6.51
CA ASN A 299 19.93 14.13 -6.12
C ASN A 299 18.92 14.34 -7.25
N ASP A 300 18.89 13.45 -8.25
CA ASP A 300 17.97 13.58 -9.38
C ASP A 300 16.51 13.48 -8.93
N PHE A 301 16.16 12.43 -8.17
CA PHE A 301 14.80 12.25 -7.65
C PHE A 301 14.41 13.32 -6.64
N LYS A 302 15.30 13.69 -5.71
CA LYS A 302 15.05 14.79 -4.77
C LYS A 302 14.82 16.11 -5.49
N ASN A 303 15.54 16.36 -6.58
CA ASN A 303 15.39 17.57 -7.38
C ASN A 303 14.05 17.59 -8.15
N LEU A 304 13.64 16.44 -8.72
CA LEU A 304 12.38 16.33 -9.45
C LEU A 304 11.18 16.34 -8.53
N LEU A 305 11.26 15.69 -7.36
CA LEU A 305 10.20 15.65 -6.33
C LEU A 305 9.85 17.04 -5.78
N ARG A 306 10.70 18.05 -5.96
CA ARG A 306 10.41 19.43 -5.55
C ARG A 306 9.11 20.00 -6.15
N ALA A 307 8.72 19.54 -7.32
CA ALA A 307 7.51 19.96 -8.03
C ALA A 307 6.23 19.24 -7.54
N THR A 308 6.33 18.37 -6.53
CA THR A 308 5.17 17.65 -6.00
C THR A 308 4.75 18.20 -4.64
N THR A 309 3.48 17.96 -4.27
CA THR A 309 2.94 18.24 -2.94
C THR A 309 3.13 17.06 -2.01
N ALA A 310 2.98 15.82 -2.54
CA ALA A 310 3.04 14.57 -1.78
C ALA A 310 3.38 13.37 -2.68
N ILE A 311 3.69 12.26 -2.03
CA ILE A 311 3.90 10.94 -2.62
C ILE A 311 2.91 9.99 -1.96
N VAL A 312 2.08 9.29 -2.74
CA VAL A 312 1.10 8.32 -2.23
C VAL A 312 1.47 6.92 -2.72
N ILE A 313 1.58 5.98 -1.80
CA ILE A 313 1.89 4.57 -2.10
C ILE A 313 0.88 3.70 -1.39
N SER A 314 -0.02 3.07 -2.12
CA SER A 314 -1.10 2.29 -1.54
C SER A 314 -1.35 0.99 -2.31
N TYR A 315 -1.82 -0.03 -1.62
CA TYR A 315 -2.03 -1.38 -2.16
C TYR A 315 -3.00 -1.40 -3.35
N ASP A 316 -3.88 -0.43 -3.45
CA ASP A 316 -4.92 -0.30 -4.48
C ASP A 316 -4.50 0.60 -5.66
N ILE A 317 -3.36 1.31 -5.57
CA ILE A 317 -2.86 2.13 -6.68
C ILE A 317 -2.28 1.23 -7.76
N ARG A 318 -2.97 1.19 -8.92
CA ARG A 318 -2.52 0.48 -10.10
C ARG A 318 -3.23 1.01 -11.36
N PRO A 319 -2.51 1.56 -12.35
CA PRO A 319 -1.06 1.84 -12.40
C PRO A 319 -0.64 3.05 -11.56
N SER A 320 0.67 3.33 -11.54
CA SER A 320 1.19 4.61 -11.04
C SER A 320 0.78 5.76 -11.95
N PHE A 321 0.64 6.96 -11.39
CA PHE A 321 0.29 8.19 -12.12
C PHE A 321 0.66 9.44 -11.34
N TYR A 322 0.80 10.56 -12.03
CA TYR A 322 0.79 11.89 -11.43
C TYR A 322 -0.58 12.55 -11.59
N TRP A 323 -1.02 13.35 -10.62
CA TRP A 323 -2.30 14.05 -10.73
C TRP A 323 -2.21 15.52 -10.36
N ALA A 324 -2.43 16.39 -11.34
CA ALA A 324 -2.38 17.84 -11.17
C ALA A 324 -3.41 18.38 -10.15
N ALA A 325 -4.56 17.70 -9.98
CA ALA A 325 -5.58 18.12 -9.02
C ALA A 325 -5.08 18.12 -7.56
N THR A 326 -4.14 17.24 -7.25
CA THR A 326 -3.53 17.14 -5.93
C THR A 326 -2.06 17.57 -5.92
N GLY A 327 -1.42 17.64 -7.10
CA GLY A 327 0.02 17.88 -7.25
C GLY A 327 0.87 16.71 -6.73
N ALA A 328 0.28 15.53 -6.54
CA ALA A 328 0.92 14.37 -5.96
C ALA A 328 1.25 13.31 -7.02
N ILE A 329 2.28 12.50 -6.73
CA ILE A 329 2.61 11.27 -7.46
C ILE A 329 2.02 10.08 -6.72
N TYR A 330 1.46 9.12 -7.45
CA TYR A 330 0.83 7.89 -6.97
C TYR A 330 1.61 6.71 -7.49
N ILE A 331 2.15 5.89 -6.59
CA ILE A 331 3.08 4.81 -6.94
C ILE A 331 2.43 3.45 -6.70
N ASP A 332 2.37 2.62 -7.73
CA ASP A 332 2.02 1.21 -7.64
C ASP A 332 3.09 0.45 -6.84
N PRO A 333 2.73 -0.13 -5.68
CA PRO A 333 3.68 -0.82 -4.80
C PRO A 333 4.29 -2.08 -5.42
N ASN A 334 3.77 -2.57 -6.56
CA ASN A 334 4.42 -3.61 -7.36
C ASN A 334 5.85 -3.25 -7.78
N ASN A 335 6.16 -1.96 -7.82
CA ASN A 335 7.50 -1.47 -8.14
C ASN A 335 8.47 -1.50 -6.94
N LEU A 336 7.97 -1.73 -5.72
CA LEU A 336 8.71 -1.54 -4.48
C LEU A 336 9.01 -2.82 -3.69
N TRP A 337 8.08 -3.81 -3.68
CA TRP A 337 8.22 -4.99 -2.83
C TRP A 337 9.51 -5.77 -3.09
N LEU A 338 10.12 -6.30 -2.04
CA LEU A 338 11.34 -7.12 -2.09
C LEU A 338 11.12 -8.52 -1.52
N SER A 339 10.11 -8.71 -0.69
CA SER A 339 9.78 -10.03 -0.12
C SER A 339 8.41 -10.52 -0.58
N PRO A 340 8.18 -11.84 -0.57
CA PRO A 340 6.85 -12.41 -0.83
C PRO A 340 5.78 -11.88 0.13
N ASP A 341 6.10 -11.65 1.39
CA ASP A 341 5.16 -11.16 2.40
C ASP A 341 4.69 -9.73 2.09
N GLU A 342 5.59 -8.84 1.64
CA GLU A 342 5.21 -7.52 1.15
C GLU A 342 4.30 -7.63 -0.08
N ARG A 343 4.61 -8.55 -1.00
CA ARG A 343 3.81 -8.79 -2.20
C ARG A 343 2.41 -9.32 -1.87
N ASP A 344 2.25 -10.11 -0.81
CA ASP A 344 0.95 -10.63 -0.36
C ASP A 344 -0.01 -9.52 0.12
N THR A 345 0.47 -8.31 0.40
CA THR A 345 -0.33 -7.17 0.86
C THR A 345 -0.82 -6.24 -0.24
N ILE A 346 -0.52 -6.52 -1.51
CA ILE A 346 -0.86 -5.64 -2.63
C ILE A 346 -1.84 -6.29 -3.60
N ASN A 347 -2.53 -5.46 -4.37
CA ASN A 347 -3.40 -5.93 -5.44
C ASN A 347 -2.61 -6.59 -6.57
N GLN A 348 -2.82 -7.90 -6.79
CA GLN A 348 -2.23 -8.70 -7.86
C GLN A 348 -3.27 -9.08 -8.93
N ALA A 349 -4.52 -8.60 -8.83
CA ALA A 349 -5.56 -8.89 -9.82
C ALA A 349 -5.08 -8.51 -11.23
N PRO A 350 -5.51 -9.21 -12.28
CA PRO A 350 -5.14 -8.89 -13.65
C PRO A 350 -5.42 -7.41 -13.98
N ASP A 351 -4.45 -6.73 -14.60
CA ASP A 351 -4.63 -5.35 -15.05
C ASP A 351 -5.68 -5.33 -16.18
N TYR A 352 -6.70 -4.47 -16.06
CA TYR A 352 -7.74 -4.31 -17.07
C TYR A 352 -7.16 -3.96 -18.46
N ARG A 353 -5.97 -3.37 -18.52
CA ARG A 353 -5.25 -3.05 -19.75
C ARG A 353 -4.51 -4.25 -20.35
N GLY A 354 -4.45 -5.38 -19.64
CA GLY A 354 -3.73 -6.58 -20.09
C GLY A 354 -4.22 -7.17 -21.41
N SER A 355 -5.46 -6.82 -21.83
CA SER A 355 -6.02 -7.19 -23.13
C SER A 355 -5.77 -6.17 -24.23
N PHE A 356 -5.29 -4.95 -23.93
CA PHE A 356 -5.12 -3.88 -24.90
C PHE A 356 -4.09 -4.27 -25.97
N GLY A 357 -4.47 -4.11 -27.23
CA GLY A 357 -3.60 -4.43 -28.35
C GLY A 357 -3.38 -5.93 -28.60
N ASN A 358 -4.03 -6.86 -27.90
CA ASN A 358 -3.88 -8.30 -28.10
C ASN A 358 -4.27 -8.77 -29.50
N GLU A 359 -5.05 -7.99 -30.25
CA GLU A 359 -5.42 -8.26 -31.62
C GLU A 359 -4.34 -7.88 -32.66
N LEU A 360 -3.28 -7.18 -32.21
CA LEU A 360 -2.16 -6.77 -33.06
C LEU A 360 -1.18 -7.94 -33.25
N GLN A 361 -0.51 -7.99 -34.40
CA GLN A 361 0.47 -9.04 -34.69
C GLN A 361 1.87 -8.77 -34.13
N PHE A 362 2.00 -7.74 -33.31
CA PHE A 362 3.27 -7.36 -32.68
C PHE A 362 2.99 -6.93 -31.25
N THR A 363 3.99 -7.05 -30.40
CA THR A 363 3.98 -6.53 -29.04
C THR A 363 4.91 -5.32 -29.00
N MET A 364 4.48 -4.24 -28.36
CA MET A 364 5.33 -3.12 -28.01
C MET A 364 5.96 -3.40 -26.64
N PRO A 365 7.09 -4.12 -26.55
CA PRO A 365 7.64 -4.50 -25.27
C PRO A 365 8.35 -3.30 -24.64
N TRP A 366 7.90 -2.87 -23.49
CA TRP A 366 8.70 -2.05 -22.61
C TRP A 366 9.76 -2.95 -21.99
N ARG A 367 11.01 -2.80 -22.42
CA ARG A 367 12.12 -3.62 -21.94
C ARG A 367 13.19 -2.76 -21.31
N TYR A 368 13.52 -3.09 -20.08
CA TYR A 368 14.70 -2.56 -19.43
C TYR A 368 15.80 -3.59 -19.58
N ILE A 369 16.78 -3.26 -20.45
CA ILE A 369 17.86 -4.17 -20.81
C ILE A 369 19.20 -3.56 -20.41
N LYS A 370 20.03 -4.36 -19.76
CA LYS A 370 21.41 -4.04 -19.42
C LYS A 370 22.28 -5.26 -19.77
N ASP A 371 23.43 -5.01 -20.42
CA ASP A 371 24.38 -6.06 -20.79
C ASP A 371 23.74 -7.21 -21.62
N ASN A 372 22.77 -6.86 -22.47
CA ASN A 372 22.01 -7.75 -23.34
C ASN A 372 21.12 -8.77 -22.60
N ASP A 373 20.76 -8.48 -21.35
CA ASP A 373 19.82 -9.26 -20.55
C ASP A 373 18.77 -8.35 -19.92
N TYR A 374 17.69 -8.91 -19.37
CA TYR A 374 16.68 -8.12 -18.66
C TYR A 374 17.26 -7.52 -17.39
N ALA A 375 17.12 -6.20 -17.24
CA ALA A 375 17.58 -5.48 -16.06
C ALA A 375 16.54 -5.49 -14.91
N THR A 376 15.36 -6.04 -15.15
CA THR A 376 14.26 -6.08 -14.17
C THR A 376 13.69 -7.49 -14.09
N VAL A 377 13.46 -7.96 -12.88
CA VAL A 377 12.82 -9.24 -12.60
C VAL A 377 11.30 -9.05 -12.55
N TYR A 378 10.59 -9.83 -13.34
CA TYR A 378 9.11 -9.88 -13.39
C TYR A 378 8.62 -11.28 -12.97
N PRO A 379 8.57 -11.57 -11.67
CA PRO A 379 8.06 -12.86 -11.22
C PRO A 379 6.55 -12.94 -11.50
N THR A 380 6.11 -14.10 -12.01
CA THR A 380 4.67 -14.37 -12.12
C THR A 380 4.00 -14.36 -10.75
N GLU A 381 2.67 -14.26 -10.72
CA GLU A 381 1.91 -14.20 -9.46
C GLU A 381 2.13 -15.46 -8.60
N ASN A 382 2.30 -16.60 -9.23
CA ASN A 382 2.54 -17.88 -8.55
C ASN A 382 3.98 -18.07 -8.01
N GLN A 383 4.91 -17.18 -8.38
CA GLN A 383 6.31 -17.27 -7.93
C GLN A 383 6.53 -16.52 -6.63
N ARG A 384 6.87 -17.26 -5.58
CA ARG A 384 7.20 -16.71 -4.26
C ARG A 384 8.71 -16.51 -4.11
N ILE A 385 9.24 -15.53 -4.82
CA ILE A 385 10.67 -15.19 -4.78
C ILE A 385 10.88 -13.82 -4.12
N SER A 386 12.02 -13.67 -3.46
CA SER A 386 12.50 -12.36 -3.01
C SER A 386 13.22 -11.65 -4.15
N ARG A 387 13.14 -10.33 -4.17
CA ARG A 387 13.91 -9.45 -5.05
C ARG A 387 14.91 -8.65 -4.22
N ASN A 388 16.03 -8.31 -4.80
CA ASN A 388 16.88 -7.25 -4.29
C ASN A 388 16.54 -5.91 -4.96
N GLN A 389 17.02 -4.81 -4.42
CA GLN A 389 16.70 -3.47 -4.95
C GLN A 389 17.17 -3.26 -6.39
N ASN A 390 18.28 -3.87 -6.81
CA ASN A 390 18.76 -3.72 -8.17
C ASN A 390 17.81 -4.35 -9.20
N GLU A 391 17.07 -5.38 -8.82
CA GLU A 391 16.11 -6.07 -9.68
C GLU A 391 14.83 -5.27 -9.93
N SER A 392 14.49 -4.33 -9.05
CA SER A 392 13.36 -3.39 -9.22
C SER A 392 13.79 -2.01 -9.70
N LEU A 393 15.09 -1.66 -9.59
CA LEU A 393 15.62 -0.31 -9.79
C LEU A 393 15.21 0.32 -11.10
N TYR A 394 15.47 -0.34 -12.22
CA TYR A 394 15.24 0.27 -13.55
C TYR A 394 13.77 0.56 -13.80
N ARG A 395 12.88 -0.32 -13.34
CA ARG A 395 11.44 -0.11 -13.47
C ARG A 395 10.98 1.07 -12.62
N LEU A 396 11.36 1.09 -11.34
CA LEU A 396 10.98 2.15 -10.42
C LEU A 396 11.59 3.50 -10.86
N ALA A 397 12.87 3.53 -11.23
CA ALA A 397 13.54 4.74 -11.67
C ALA A 397 12.89 5.33 -12.94
N SER A 398 12.61 4.47 -13.94
CA SER A 398 11.93 4.92 -15.16
C SER A 398 10.54 5.47 -14.88
N LEU A 399 9.77 4.80 -14.02
CA LEU A 399 8.48 5.28 -13.56
C LEU A 399 8.60 6.65 -12.88
N MET A 400 9.54 6.79 -11.95
CA MET A 400 9.76 8.05 -11.24
C MET A 400 10.11 9.18 -12.19
N TYR A 401 11.00 8.95 -13.18
CA TYR A 401 11.31 9.97 -14.20
C TYR A 401 10.08 10.34 -15.03
N HIS A 402 9.25 9.34 -15.40
CA HIS A 402 8.03 9.57 -16.18
C HIS A 402 7.04 10.46 -15.42
N GLU A 403 6.64 10.03 -14.22
CA GLU A 403 5.61 10.74 -13.45
C GLU A 403 6.11 12.10 -12.93
N LEU A 404 7.40 12.22 -12.62
CA LEU A 404 7.98 13.47 -12.20
C LEU A 404 8.23 14.45 -13.37
N ALA A 405 8.29 13.95 -14.61
CA ALA A 405 8.24 14.82 -15.78
C ALA A 405 6.90 15.56 -15.84
N HIS A 406 5.77 14.87 -15.62
CA HIS A 406 4.46 15.50 -15.50
C HIS A 406 4.43 16.56 -14.38
N ALA A 407 4.93 16.21 -13.19
CA ALA A 407 4.97 17.13 -12.06
C ALA A 407 5.73 18.43 -12.38
N ASN A 408 6.89 18.31 -13.03
CA ASN A 408 7.73 19.46 -13.38
C ASN A 408 7.19 20.24 -14.58
N ASP A 409 6.36 19.67 -15.43
CA ASP A 409 5.63 20.37 -16.49
C ASP A 409 4.48 21.21 -15.90
N PHE A 410 3.69 20.64 -14.96
CA PHE A 410 2.64 21.38 -14.26
C PHE A 410 3.17 22.41 -13.27
N PHE A 411 4.32 22.20 -12.66
CA PHE A 411 4.96 23.08 -11.69
C PHE A 411 6.45 23.29 -12.02
N PRO A 412 6.77 24.01 -13.11
CA PRO A 412 8.15 24.28 -13.47
C PRO A 412 8.83 25.15 -12.41
N LYS A 413 10.15 25.00 -12.30
CA LYS A 413 10.96 25.69 -11.29
C LYS A 413 10.77 27.22 -11.29
N THR A 414 10.49 27.80 -12.43
CA THR A 414 10.26 29.23 -12.62
C THR A 414 9.00 29.74 -11.93
N GLU A 415 8.03 28.84 -11.69
CA GLU A 415 6.71 29.18 -11.18
C GLU A 415 6.55 28.93 -9.67
N TRP A 416 7.41 28.13 -9.02
CA TRP A 416 7.23 27.67 -7.63
C TRP A 416 6.95 28.79 -6.62
N PHE A 417 7.54 29.99 -6.79
CA PHE A 417 7.41 31.10 -5.85
C PHE A 417 6.58 32.26 -6.40
N ILE A 418 6.02 32.11 -7.61
CA ILE A 418 5.14 33.11 -8.23
C ILE A 418 3.67 32.85 -7.82
N HIS A 419 3.30 31.59 -7.63
CA HIS A 419 1.93 31.22 -7.27
C HIS A 419 1.54 31.80 -5.90
N ASP A 420 0.35 32.42 -5.83
CA ASP A 420 -0.27 32.79 -4.57
C ASP A 420 -0.56 31.52 -3.76
N GLN A 421 -0.11 31.49 -2.52
CA GLN A 421 -0.29 30.37 -1.60
C GLN A 421 -1.77 30.05 -1.27
N ASN A 422 -2.66 31.01 -1.50
CA ASN A 422 -4.11 30.80 -1.33
C ASN A 422 -4.76 30.13 -2.56
N LEU A 423 -4.06 30.00 -3.67
CA LEU A 423 -4.56 29.25 -4.81
C LEU A 423 -4.68 27.75 -4.44
N ARG A 424 -5.69 27.12 -4.99
CA ARG A 424 -5.79 25.66 -4.96
C ARG A 424 -4.70 25.07 -5.87
N VAL A 425 -4.21 23.90 -5.50
CA VAL A 425 -3.17 23.20 -6.26
C VAL A 425 -3.55 23.07 -7.75
N LEU A 426 -4.81 22.65 -8.03
CA LEU A 426 -5.29 22.55 -9.41
C LEU A 426 -5.29 23.89 -10.13
N ASP A 427 -5.73 24.97 -9.48
CA ASP A 427 -5.78 26.28 -10.12
C ASP A 427 -4.36 26.80 -10.39
N ALA A 428 -3.42 26.55 -9.51
CA ALA A 428 -2.01 26.87 -9.71
C ALA A 428 -1.42 26.09 -10.89
N ALA A 429 -1.67 24.76 -10.94
CA ALA A 429 -1.23 23.91 -12.04
C ALA A 429 -1.77 24.37 -13.41
N LEU A 430 -3.05 24.77 -13.49
CA LEU A 430 -3.69 25.21 -14.74
C LEU A 430 -3.32 26.64 -15.16
N ASN A 431 -2.70 27.42 -14.27
CA ASN A 431 -2.23 28.78 -14.59
C ASN A 431 -0.76 28.82 -15.09
N THR A 432 -0.17 27.66 -15.34
CA THR A 432 1.21 27.50 -15.79
C THR A 432 1.28 27.41 -17.31
N ASN A 433 2.36 27.93 -17.91
CA ASN A 433 2.72 27.64 -19.30
C ASN A 433 3.46 26.28 -19.33
N PHE A 434 2.94 25.33 -20.06
CA PHE A 434 3.52 23.99 -20.12
C PHE A 434 4.65 23.93 -21.16
N GLU A 435 5.82 23.45 -20.76
CA GLU A 435 6.94 23.16 -21.66
C GLU A 435 6.55 22.09 -22.70
N SER A 436 5.65 21.18 -22.36
CA SER A 436 5.09 20.18 -23.27
C SER A 436 4.28 20.80 -24.42
N ASP A 437 3.61 21.94 -24.20
CA ASP A 437 2.88 22.65 -25.26
C ASP A 437 3.86 23.25 -26.27
N ASP A 438 4.96 23.86 -25.84
CA ASP A 438 6.00 24.33 -26.70
C ASP A 438 6.66 23.23 -27.52
N LEU A 439 6.88 22.07 -26.89
CA LEU A 439 7.38 20.87 -27.55
C LEU A 439 6.39 20.34 -28.60
N ALA A 440 5.09 20.29 -28.28
CA ALA A 440 4.04 19.88 -29.20
C ALA A 440 3.86 20.84 -30.38
N ILE A 441 4.11 22.15 -30.18
CA ILE A 441 4.11 23.14 -31.25
C ILE A 441 5.33 22.94 -32.16
N ALA A 442 6.52 22.73 -31.58
CA ALA A 442 7.76 22.52 -32.32
C ALA A 442 7.79 21.20 -33.10
N TYR A 443 7.22 20.18 -32.51
CA TYR A 443 7.19 18.78 -33.00
C TYR A 443 5.79 18.16 -32.91
N PRO A 444 4.84 18.64 -33.75
CA PRO A 444 3.46 18.17 -33.65
C PRO A 444 3.32 16.68 -33.99
N LEU A 445 2.48 15.98 -33.22
CA LEU A 445 2.06 14.63 -33.53
C LEU A 445 1.26 14.63 -34.84
N ASN A 446 1.78 14.02 -35.89
CA ASN A 446 1.14 13.94 -37.19
C ASN A 446 1.20 12.53 -37.83
N GLY A 447 1.79 11.56 -37.14
CA GLY A 447 1.82 10.17 -37.55
C GLY A 447 0.49 9.48 -37.28
N VAL A 448 -0.42 9.54 -38.22
CA VAL A 448 -1.78 8.97 -38.10
C VAL A 448 -1.75 7.49 -37.70
N GLU A 449 -0.85 6.72 -38.30
CA GLU A 449 -0.66 5.30 -38.03
C GLU A 449 -0.18 5.07 -36.59
N MET A 450 0.84 5.80 -36.14
CA MET A 450 1.40 5.66 -34.79
C MET A 450 0.39 6.12 -33.74
N TYR A 451 -0.31 7.22 -33.99
CA TYR A 451 -1.36 7.69 -33.07
C TYR A 451 -2.48 6.67 -32.94
N GLY A 452 -3.00 6.14 -34.06
CA GLY A 452 -4.04 5.11 -34.05
C GLY A 452 -3.62 3.82 -33.34
N LEU A 453 -2.35 3.41 -33.49
CA LEU A 453 -1.80 2.25 -32.77
C LEU A 453 -1.64 2.52 -31.27
N ALA A 454 -1.27 3.73 -30.90
CA ALA A 454 -1.20 4.14 -29.49
C ALA A 454 -2.58 4.09 -28.83
N GLN A 455 -3.66 4.53 -29.51
CA GLN A 455 -5.02 4.42 -29.00
C GLN A 455 -5.44 2.96 -28.75
N VAL A 456 -5.05 2.04 -29.61
CA VAL A 456 -5.30 0.60 -29.41
C VAL A 456 -4.50 0.06 -28.22
N SER A 457 -3.21 0.39 -28.14
CA SER A 457 -2.29 -0.23 -27.16
C SER A 457 -2.40 0.37 -25.75
N PHE A 458 -2.79 1.63 -25.62
CA PHE A 458 -2.79 2.34 -24.34
C PHE A 458 -4.18 2.81 -23.89
N SER A 459 -5.11 3.05 -24.83
CA SER A 459 -6.47 3.48 -24.52
C SER A 459 -7.52 2.37 -24.68
N GLY A 460 -7.13 1.19 -25.15
CA GLY A 460 -8.03 0.03 -25.31
C GLY A 460 -9.01 0.16 -26.47
N GLU A 461 -8.74 1.02 -27.46
CA GLU A 461 -9.56 1.09 -28.66
C GLU A 461 -9.47 -0.22 -29.46
N THR A 462 -10.55 -0.59 -30.11
CA THR A 462 -10.58 -1.79 -30.96
C THR A 462 -9.74 -1.57 -32.22
N ALA A 463 -8.79 -2.47 -32.46
CA ALA A 463 -7.93 -2.38 -33.65
C ALA A 463 -8.74 -2.55 -34.96
N THR A 464 -8.48 -1.69 -35.93
CA THR A 464 -9.05 -1.82 -37.27
C THR A 464 -8.46 -3.03 -38.00
N ASN A 465 -9.12 -3.51 -39.07
CA ASN A 465 -8.60 -4.60 -39.89
C ASN A 465 -7.24 -4.30 -40.51
N LEU A 466 -6.97 -3.02 -40.80
CA LEU A 466 -5.66 -2.58 -41.32
C LEU A 466 -4.60 -2.70 -40.24
N GLN A 467 -4.86 -2.20 -39.03
CA GLN A 467 -3.93 -2.29 -37.88
C GLN A 467 -3.62 -3.74 -37.51
N LYS A 468 -4.63 -4.63 -37.53
CA LYS A 468 -4.45 -6.08 -37.32
C LYS A 468 -3.60 -6.75 -38.39
N SER A 469 -3.45 -6.15 -39.57
CA SER A 469 -2.63 -6.68 -40.65
C SER A 469 -1.18 -6.20 -40.62
N TYR A 470 -0.83 -5.21 -39.79
CA TYR A 470 0.53 -4.71 -39.73
C TYR A 470 1.49 -5.74 -39.14
N LEU A 471 2.62 -5.89 -39.81
CA LEU A 471 3.74 -6.71 -39.35
C LEU A 471 4.73 -5.87 -38.53
N PRO A 472 5.60 -6.49 -37.72
CA PRO A 472 6.64 -5.78 -36.99
C PRO A 472 7.55 -4.90 -37.89
N SER A 473 7.75 -5.27 -39.14
CA SER A 473 8.51 -4.47 -40.12
C SER A 473 7.81 -3.17 -40.49
N ASP A 474 6.49 -3.18 -40.58
CA ASP A 474 5.69 -1.99 -40.91
C ASP A 474 5.78 -0.98 -39.76
N ILE A 475 5.62 -1.47 -38.51
CA ILE A 475 5.74 -0.66 -37.31
C ILE A 475 7.12 -0.04 -37.17
N LYS A 476 8.17 -0.83 -37.47
CA LYS A 476 9.53 -0.30 -37.51
C LYS A 476 9.66 0.82 -38.53
N GLY A 477 9.01 0.69 -39.68
CA GLY A 477 8.98 1.72 -40.71
C GLY A 477 8.29 3.01 -40.24
N PHE A 478 7.09 2.91 -39.65
CA PHE A 478 6.37 4.05 -39.11
C PHE A 478 7.19 4.74 -38.02
N PHE A 479 7.65 3.99 -37.03
CA PHE A 479 8.46 4.53 -35.94
C PHE A 479 9.74 5.22 -36.43
N SER A 480 10.43 4.65 -37.38
CA SER A 480 11.67 5.22 -37.92
C SER A 480 11.43 6.56 -38.63
N THR A 481 10.29 6.67 -39.32
CA THR A 481 9.90 7.90 -40.03
C THR A 481 9.50 8.99 -39.04
N GLU A 482 8.63 8.66 -38.09
CA GLU A 482 8.14 9.58 -37.08
C GLU A 482 9.23 10.01 -36.10
N ALA A 483 10.04 9.06 -35.61
CA ALA A 483 11.14 9.33 -34.69
C ALA A 483 12.19 10.28 -35.27
N ALA A 484 12.41 10.28 -36.57
CA ALA A 484 13.32 11.21 -37.22
C ALA A 484 12.86 12.66 -37.11
N ASN A 485 11.54 12.89 -36.94
CA ASN A 485 10.94 14.22 -36.97
C ASN A 485 10.22 14.57 -35.64
N HIS A 486 9.63 13.58 -34.95
CA HIS A 486 8.68 13.82 -33.87
C HIS A 486 8.82 12.80 -32.70
N TYR A 487 9.99 12.28 -32.47
CA TYR A 487 10.23 11.22 -31.48
C TYR A 487 9.63 11.49 -30.10
N TYR A 488 9.80 12.71 -29.61
CA TYR A 488 9.41 13.09 -28.23
C TYR A 488 7.90 13.07 -27.98
N ASN A 489 7.09 13.10 -29.02
CA ASN A 489 5.63 13.18 -28.89
C ASN A 489 4.95 11.81 -28.78
N TYR A 490 5.70 10.72 -28.87
CA TYR A 490 5.17 9.35 -28.76
C TYR A 490 5.67 8.57 -27.52
N SER A 491 6.52 9.18 -26.72
CA SER A 491 7.16 8.55 -25.54
C SER A 491 6.52 8.96 -24.21
#